data_efeadb1c967b82a24188134972a1b4c6
#
_entry.id   efeadb1c967b82a24188134972a1b4c6
#
_cell.length_a   1.000
_cell.length_b   1.000
_cell.length_c   1.000
_cell.angle_alpha   90.00
_cell.angle_beta   90.00
_cell.angle_gamma   90.00
#
_symmetry.space_group_name_H-M   'P 1'
#
loop_
_entity.id
_entity.type
_entity.pdbx_description
1 polymer ?
#
loop_
_entity_poly.entity_id
_entity_poly.type
_entity_poly.pdbx_seq_one_letter_code
_entity_poly.pdbx_strand_id
1 'polypeptide(L)'
;MDHRIVHELNHLYELNLKLKAGSEVEYICGWDHIETNLENLEKSDKIRTYELFNEAINELIVQDISKLMIDNDFFVFNNIDTTKYKGYASYEQTTFLIKDFYNEFKSDILKSRKDGNISHIFDMVGKENFDSLNDLFNTFNNCFNGLNYYHLMDDLSNDKENDDTKLFNEIVKKKDNILSSMRDYSKNKGIEKQTLSTIKC
;
A
#
# COMPACT_ATOMS: atom_id res chain seq x y z
N MET A 1 14.38 -3.21 17.85
CA MET A 1 12.92 -3.54 17.88
C MET A 1 12.65 -4.46 16.72
N ASP A 2 11.84 -5.49 16.87
CA ASP A 2 11.45 -6.38 15.77
C ASP A 2 10.56 -5.58 14.78
N HIS A 3 10.84 -5.69 13.49
CA HIS A 3 10.06 -5.06 12.43
C HIS A 3 8.56 -5.37 12.54
N ARG A 4 8.18 -6.59 12.96
CA ARG A 4 6.80 -6.98 13.24
C ARG A 4 6.12 -6.07 14.25
N ILE A 5 6.85 -5.68 15.30
CA ILE A 5 6.30 -4.78 16.31
C ILE A 5 6.00 -3.41 15.70
N VAL A 6 6.89 -2.89 14.85
CA VAL A 6 6.66 -1.61 14.16
C VAL A 6 5.47 -1.72 13.20
N HIS A 7 5.33 -2.86 12.51
CA HIS A 7 4.21 -3.15 11.62
C HIS A 7 2.87 -3.12 12.38
N GLU A 8 2.76 -3.86 13.48
CA GLU A 8 1.54 -3.89 14.29
C GLU A 8 1.26 -2.55 14.97
N LEU A 9 2.29 -1.82 15.41
CA LEU A 9 2.13 -0.49 15.98
C LEU A 9 1.61 0.52 14.94
N ASN A 10 1.98 0.39 13.66
CA ASN A 10 1.44 1.25 12.63
C ASN A 10 -0.06 0.99 12.39
N HIS A 11 -0.50 -0.28 12.42
CA HIS A 11 -1.93 -0.59 12.40
C HIS A 11 -2.67 0.05 13.57
N LEU A 12 -2.09 -0.02 14.78
CA LEU A 12 -2.68 0.64 15.96
C LEU A 12 -2.71 2.17 15.84
N TYR A 13 -1.69 2.77 15.23
CA TYR A 13 -1.65 4.22 14.99
C TYR A 13 -2.73 4.69 14.02
N GLU A 14 -3.05 3.88 13.02
CA GLU A 14 -4.10 4.14 12.03
C GLU A 14 -5.51 3.74 12.52
N LEU A 15 -5.60 3.08 13.69
CA LEU A 15 -6.87 2.60 14.21
C LEU A 15 -7.76 3.75 14.66
N ASN A 16 -8.93 3.84 14.05
CA ASN A 16 -10.01 4.74 14.44
C ASN A 16 -11.22 3.92 14.89
N LEU A 17 -11.70 4.18 16.10
CA LEU A 17 -12.89 3.54 16.65
C LEU A 17 -14.06 4.50 16.61
N LYS A 18 -15.18 4.05 16.04
CA LYS A 18 -16.44 4.77 16.08
C LYS A 18 -17.50 3.93 16.78
N LEU A 19 -18.03 4.44 17.87
CA LEU A 19 -19.16 3.84 18.56
C LEU A 19 -20.44 4.17 17.79
N LYS A 20 -21.18 3.15 17.40
CA LYS A 20 -22.52 3.26 16.84
C LYS A 20 -23.58 3.07 17.94
N ALA A 21 -24.86 3.21 17.61
CA ALA A 21 -25.93 3.01 18.56
C ALA A 21 -25.99 1.54 19.05
N GLY A 22 -26.15 1.33 20.35
CA GLY A 22 -26.15 0.00 20.96
C GLY A 22 -24.76 -0.56 21.20
N SER A 23 -24.58 -1.86 20.96
CA SER A 23 -23.28 -2.57 21.09
C SER A 23 -22.47 -2.63 19.79
N GLU A 24 -22.88 -1.88 18.77
CA GLU A 24 -22.17 -1.87 17.49
C GLU A 24 -20.98 -0.92 17.52
N VAL A 25 -19.84 -1.41 17.01
CA VAL A 25 -18.59 -0.65 16.87
C VAL A 25 -18.10 -0.79 15.42
N GLU A 26 -17.80 0.35 14.82
CA GLU A 26 -17.02 0.39 13.58
C GLU A 26 -15.57 0.71 13.94
N TYR A 27 -14.65 -0.13 13.50
CA TYR A 27 -13.26 0.25 13.54
C TYR A 27 -12.65 0.30 12.14
N ILE A 28 -11.78 1.27 11.92
CA ILE A 28 -11.13 1.57 10.65
C ILE A 28 -9.63 1.45 10.91
N CYS A 29 -8.93 0.63 10.11
CA CYS A 29 -7.49 0.50 10.16
C CYS A 29 -6.91 0.70 8.76
N GLY A 30 -6.23 1.83 8.55
CA GLY A 30 -5.88 2.23 7.20
C GLY A 30 -7.13 2.39 6.33
N TRP A 31 -7.29 1.55 5.33
CA TRP A 31 -8.48 1.54 4.45
C TRP A 31 -9.47 0.41 4.75
N ASP A 32 -9.16 -0.44 5.71
CA ASP A 32 -10.07 -1.51 6.12
C ASP A 32 -11.14 -0.99 7.06
N HIS A 33 -12.39 -1.35 6.76
CA HIS A 33 -13.55 -1.06 7.61
C HIS A 33 -14.09 -2.38 8.16
N ILE A 34 -14.23 -2.47 9.47
CA ILE A 34 -14.77 -3.63 10.15
C ILE A 34 -15.91 -3.16 11.05
N GLU A 35 -17.11 -3.63 10.76
CA GLU A 35 -18.26 -3.48 11.64
C GLU A 35 -18.40 -4.73 12.50
N THR A 36 -18.45 -4.56 13.80
CA THR A 36 -18.60 -5.67 14.74
C THR A 36 -19.60 -5.34 15.83
N ASN A 37 -20.30 -6.34 16.29
CA ASN A 37 -21.18 -6.25 17.45
C ASN A 37 -20.42 -6.79 18.68
N LEU A 38 -20.23 -5.97 19.71
CA LEU A 38 -19.46 -6.34 20.92
C LEU A 38 -20.13 -7.48 21.70
N GLU A 39 -21.45 -7.69 21.55
CA GLU A 39 -22.17 -8.80 22.16
C GLU A 39 -22.09 -10.10 21.35
N ASN A 40 -21.74 -9.99 20.06
CA ASN A 40 -21.62 -11.13 19.15
C ASN A 40 -20.51 -10.90 18.13
N LEU A 41 -19.26 -11.12 18.54
CA LEU A 41 -18.05 -10.93 17.71
C LEU A 41 -18.01 -11.86 16.48
N GLU A 42 -18.78 -12.94 16.45
CA GLU A 42 -18.88 -13.84 15.29
C GLU A 42 -19.64 -13.21 14.11
N LYS A 43 -20.44 -12.17 14.37
CA LYS A 43 -21.19 -11.42 13.36
C LYS A 43 -20.47 -10.13 12.95
N SER A 44 -19.17 -10.19 12.73
CA SER A 44 -18.46 -9.04 12.20
C SER A 44 -18.55 -9.01 10.67
N ASP A 45 -19.16 -7.97 10.13
CA ASP A 45 -19.10 -7.68 8.69
C ASP A 45 -17.77 -6.99 8.37
N LYS A 46 -16.91 -7.69 7.63
CA LYS A 46 -15.62 -7.17 7.21
C LYS A 46 -15.72 -6.70 5.76
N ILE A 47 -15.71 -5.40 5.55
CA ILE A 47 -15.56 -4.83 4.21
C ILE A 47 -14.06 -4.63 3.96
N ARG A 48 -13.42 -5.64 3.39
CA ARG A 48 -11.99 -5.63 3.04
C ARG A 48 -11.82 -5.67 1.53
N THR A 49 -12.06 -4.55 0.88
CA THR A 49 -12.02 -4.47 -0.59
C THR A 49 -10.58 -4.52 -1.13
N TYR A 50 -9.60 -4.03 -0.38
CA TYR A 50 -8.21 -3.89 -0.81
C TYR A 50 -7.22 -4.48 0.22
N GLU A 51 -7.59 -5.57 0.90
CA GLU A 51 -6.85 -6.11 2.05
C GLU A 51 -5.36 -6.30 1.76
N LEU A 52 -5.00 -7.04 0.72
CA LEU A 52 -3.60 -7.31 0.40
C LEU A 52 -2.85 -6.03 -0.01
N PHE A 53 -3.51 -5.14 -0.74
CA PHE A 53 -2.94 -3.84 -1.12
C PHE A 53 -2.73 -2.94 0.10
N ASN A 54 -3.71 -2.91 1.02
CA ASN A 54 -3.64 -2.18 2.28
C ASN A 54 -2.48 -2.65 3.15
N GLU A 55 -2.27 -3.98 3.27
CA GLU A 55 -1.13 -4.58 3.97
C GLU A 55 0.21 -4.22 3.32
N ALA A 56 0.30 -4.26 2.00
CA ALA A 56 1.52 -3.90 1.28
C ALA A 56 1.88 -2.40 1.43
N ILE A 57 0.89 -1.51 1.47
CA ILE A 57 1.11 -0.09 1.80
C ILE A 57 1.56 0.06 3.24
N ASN A 58 0.95 -0.66 4.19
CA ASN A 58 1.39 -0.66 5.59
C ASN A 58 2.86 -1.05 5.71
N GLU A 59 3.28 -2.10 5.01
CA GLU A 59 4.68 -2.53 5.00
C GLU A 59 5.64 -1.46 4.47
N LEU A 60 5.28 -0.74 3.41
CA LEU A 60 6.10 0.36 2.88
C LEU A 60 6.23 1.53 3.88
N ILE A 61 5.15 1.86 4.59
CA ILE A 61 5.17 2.86 5.67
C ILE A 61 6.12 2.41 6.79
N VAL A 62 6.04 1.15 7.19
CA VAL A 62 6.88 0.57 8.24
C VAL A 62 8.35 0.54 7.84
N GLN A 63 8.66 0.27 6.57
CA GLN A 63 10.04 0.36 6.06
C GLN A 63 10.58 1.78 6.18
N ASP A 64 9.78 2.80 5.85
CA ASP A 64 10.18 4.20 6.00
C ASP A 64 10.37 4.60 7.47
N ILE A 65 9.45 4.19 8.36
CA ILE A 65 9.57 4.44 9.80
C ILE A 65 10.83 3.77 10.34
N SER A 66 11.05 2.50 10.01
CA SER A 66 12.22 1.74 10.47
C SER A 66 13.52 2.38 10.00
N LYS A 67 13.56 2.88 8.76
CA LYS A 67 14.71 3.61 8.25
C LYS A 67 14.97 4.91 9.02
N LEU A 68 13.91 5.70 9.27
CA LEU A 68 14.01 6.93 10.06
C LEU A 68 14.51 6.65 11.48
N MET A 69 14.06 5.54 12.09
CA MET A 69 14.49 5.15 13.43
C MET A 69 15.98 4.77 13.46
N ILE A 70 16.45 4.06 12.43
CA ILE A 70 17.84 3.69 12.26
C ILE A 70 18.70 4.93 12.03
N ASP A 71 18.32 5.81 11.12
CA ASP A 71 19.06 7.02 10.73
C ASP A 71 19.17 8.02 11.90
N ASN A 72 18.32 7.93 12.92
CA ASN A 72 18.31 8.79 14.10
C ASN A 72 18.75 8.09 15.40
N ASP A 73 19.38 6.92 15.30
CA ASP A 73 19.88 6.14 16.45
C ASP A 73 18.81 5.82 17.52
N PHE A 74 17.53 5.82 17.15
CA PHE A 74 16.43 5.49 18.09
C PHE A 74 16.45 4.03 18.53
N PHE A 75 17.11 3.15 17.79
CA PHE A 75 17.31 1.74 18.15
C PHE A 75 18.73 1.30 17.88
N VAL A 76 19.41 0.88 18.92
CA VAL A 76 20.67 0.15 18.80
C VAL A 76 20.34 -1.28 18.41
N PHE A 77 20.26 -1.55 17.12
CA PHE A 77 20.31 -2.91 16.61
C PHE A 77 21.75 -3.38 16.66
N ASN A 78 22.15 -3.98 17.77
CA ASN A 78 23.44 -4.63 17.87
C ASN A 78 23.56 -5.66 16.73
N ASN A 79 24.48 -5.44 15.78
CA ASN A 79 24.86 -6.31 14.67
C ASN A 79 23.90 -6.41 13.46
N ILE A 80 22.99 -5.48 13.23
CA ILE A 80 22.25 -5.42 11.97
C ILE A 80 22.95 -4.44 11.03
N ASP A 81 23.32 -4.92 9.85
CA ASP A 81 23.79 -4.08 8.75
C ASP A 81 22.59 -3.27 8.21
N THR A 82 22.46 -2.05 8.71
CA THR A 82 21.35 -1.15 8.38
C THR A 82 21.30 -0.75 6.91
N THR A 83 22.45 -0.87 6.19
CA THR A 83 22.53 -0.60 4.76
C THR A 83 21.82 -1.67 3.91
N LYS A 84 21.58 -2.87 4.50
CA LYS A 84 20.93 -4.00 3.87
C LYS A 84 19.51 -4.24 4.37
N TYR A 85 18.99 -3.35 5.22
CA TYR A 85 17.63 -3.50 5.70
C TYR A 85 16.63 -3.33 4.56
N LYS A 86 15.97 -4.42 4.19
CA LYS A 86 14.98 -4.48 3.10
C LYS A 86 13.55 -4.79 3.58
N GLY A 87 13.31 -4.72 4.89
CA GLY A 87 12.05 -5.17 5.47
C GLY A 87 11.98 -6.70 5.60
N TYR A 88 10.78 -7.24 5.68
CA TYR A 88 10.56 -8.67 5.63
C TYR A 88 10.72 -9.19 4.21
N ALA A 89 11.51 -10.25 4.04
CA ALA A 89 11.61 -10.95 2.76
C ALA A 89 10.25 -11.44 2.24
N SER A 90 9.32 -11.79 3.14
CA SER A 90 7.94 -12.18 2.80
C SER A 90 7.11 -11.04 2.19
N TYR A 91 7.47 -9.79 2.43
CA TYR A 91 6.78 -8.63 1.87
C TYR A 91 7.53 -7.98 0.69
N GLU A 92 8.77 -8.39 0.39
CA GLU A 92 9.52 -7.87 -0.75
C GLU A 92 8.73 -8.03 -2.05
N GLN A 93 8.17 -9.19 -2.26
CA GLN A 93 7.29 -9.51 -3.38
C GLN A 93 6.06 -8.60 -3.41
N THR A 94 5.34 -8.49 -2.27
CA THR A 94 4.09 -7.74 -2.22
C THR A 94 4.31 -6.23 -2.39
N THR A 95 5.40 -5.69 -1.90
CA THR A 95 5.70 -4.25 -2.00
C THR A 95 6.29 -3.85 -3.35
N PHE A 96 6.94 -4.78 -4.06
CA PHE A 96 7.68 -4.51 -5.29
C PHE A 96 6.85 -3.73 -6.32
N LEU A 97 5.66 -4.22 -6.64
CA LEU A 97 4.85 -3.65 -7.72
C LEU A 97 4.28 -2.27 -7.40
N ILE A 98 3.94 -2.01 -6.13
CA ILE A 98 3.26 -0.79 -5.70
C ILE A 98 4.19 0.27 -5.10
N LYS A 99 5.49 -0.01 -5.01
CA LYS A 99 6.47 0.90 -4.41
C LYS A 99 6.53 2.25 -5.12
N ASP A 100 6.48 2.25 -6.46
CA ASP A 100 6.50 3.50 -7.23
C ASP A 100 5.24 4.33 -6.98
N PHE A 101 4.07 3.69 -6.93
CA PHE A 101 2.81 4.33 -6.56
C PHE A 101 2.89 4.94 -5.16
N TYR A 102 3.38 4.18 -4.18
CA TYR A 102 3.56 4.67 -2.82
C TYR A 102 4.50 5.88 -2.76
N ASN A 103 5.65 5.80 -3.40
CA ASN A 103 6.63 6.89 -3.38
C ASN A 103 6.08 8.18 -4.01
N GLU A 104 5.32 8.06 -5.08
CA GLU A 104 4.79 9.21 -5.82
C GLU A 104 3.63 9.89 -5.09
N PHE A 105 2.73 9.11 -4.49
CA PHE A 105 1.52 9.61 -3.82
C PHE A 105 1.58 9.52 -2.30
N LYS A 106 2.78 9.37 -1.73
CA LYS A 106 3.02 9.08 -0.30
C LYS A 106 2.26 10.00 0.65
N SER A 107 2.31 11.32 0.42
CA SER A 107 1.66 12.30 1.29
C SER A 107 0.15 12.08 1.38
N ASP A 108 -0.47 11.82 0.24
CA ASP A 108 -1.92 11.64 0.15
C ASP A 108 -2.35 10.26 0.65
N ILE A 109 -1.53 9.24 0.42
CA ILE A 109 -1.70 7.91 0.98
C ILE A 109 -1.70 7.99 2.51
N LEU A 110 -0.68 8.59 3.12
CA LEU A 110 -0.58 8.73 4.57
C LEU A 110 -1.77 9.47 5.16
N LYS A 111 -2.19 10.57 4.53
CA LYS A 111 -3.38 11.32 4.95
C LYS A 111 -4.64 10.50 4.83
N SER A 112 -4.86 9.87 3.68
CA SER A 112 -6.04 9.04 3.40
C SER A 112 -6.16 7.87 4.40
N ARG A 113 -5.05 7.22 4.74
CA ARG A 113 -5.03 6.10 5.69
C ARG A 113 -5.31 6.56 7.11
N LYS A 114 -4.70 7.69 7.53
CA LYS A 114 -4.96 8.28 8.85
C LYS A 114 -6.43 8.67 9.02
N ASP A 115 -7.05 9.18 7.98
CA ASP A 115 -8.46 9.58 7.99
C ASP A 115 -9.40 8.38 7.75
N GLY A 116 -8.85 7.21 7.43
CA GLY A 116 -9.62 6.01 7.08
C GLY A 116 -10.47 6.16 5.82
N ASN A 117 -10.07 7.06 4.90
CA ASN A 117 -10.89 7.44 3.76
C ASN A 117 -10.14 7.29 2.42
N ILE A 118 -10.31 6.13 1.80
CA ILE A 118 -9.72 5.80 0.50
C ILE A 118 -10.21 6.73 -0.63
N SER A 119 -11.37 7.39 -0.47
CA SER A 119 -11.90 8.31 -1.49
C SER A 119 -10.93 9.45 -1.80
N HIS A 120 -10.09 9.85 -0.85
CA HIS A 120 -9.05 10.87 -1.09
C HIS A 120 -8.06 10.42 -2.18
N ILE A 121 -7.71 9.12 -2.21
CA ILE A 121 -6.84 8.57 -3.25
C ILE A 121 -7.59 8.47 -4.57
N PHE A 122 -8.85 8.01 -4.56
CA PHE A 122 -9.67 7.97 -5.79
C PHE A 122 -9.84 9.33 -6.43
N ASP A 123 -10.01 10.38 -5.62
CA ASP A 123 -10.11 11.77 -6.09
C ASP A 123 -8.81 12.26 -6.72
N MET A 124 -7.66 11.73 -6.30
CA MET A 124 -6.36 12.11 -6.83
C MET A 124 -5.97 11.36 -8.09
N VAL A 125 -6.11 10.05 -8.08
CA VAL A 125 -5.56 9.19 -9.13
C VAL A 125 -6.62 8.62 -10.07
N GLY A 126 -7.91 8.81 -9.76
CA GLY A 126 -9.05 8.18 -10.43
C GLY A 126 -9.30 6.76 -9.91
N LYS A 127 -10.55 6.46 -9.55
CA LYS A 127 -10.93 5.15 -9.01
C LYS A 127 -10.60 4.01 -9.98
N GLU A 128 -10.88 4.19 -11.26
CA GLU A 128 -10.63 3.17 -12.30
C GLU A 128 -9.13 2.84 -12.44
N ASN A 129 -8.27 3.87 -12.35
CA ASN A 129 -6.82 3.68 -12.37
C ASN A 129 -6.35 2.92 -11.12
N PHE A 130 -6.91 3.27 -9.94
CA PHE A 130 -6.58 2.58 -8.70
C PHE A 130 -7.02 1.12 -8.73
N ASP A 131 -8.26 0.85 -9.16
CA ASP A 131 -8.78 -0.52 -9.30
C ASP A 131 -7.91 -1.33 -10.29
N SER A 132 -7.50 -0.73 -11.41
CA SER A 132 -6.61 -1.36 -12.39
C SER A 132 -5.23 -1.70 -11.79
N LEU A 133 -4.68 -0.83 -10.94
CA LEU A 133 -3.43 -1.11 -10.24
C LEU A 133 -3.60 -2.23 -9.19
N ASN A 134 -4.70 -2.22 -8.44
CA ASN A 134 -5.02 -3.27 -7.48
C ASN A 134 -5.21 -4.64 -8.15
N ASP A 135 -5.90 -4.70 -9.29
CA ASP A 135 -6.10 -5.93 -10.04
C ASP A 135 -4.77 -6.47 -10.60
N LEU A 136 -3.93 -5.57 -11.11
CA LEU A 136 -2.59 -5.93 -11.57
C LEU A 136 -1.71 -6.43 -10.42
N PHE A 137 -1.78 -5.80 -9.26
CA PHE A 137 -1.11 -6.20 -8.03
C PHE A 137 -1.54 -7.60 -7.56
N ASN A 138 -2.84 -7.87 -7.54
CA ASN A 138 -3.36 -9.19 -7.19
C ASN A 138 -2.92 -10.24 -8.21
N THR A 139 -2.93 -9.91 -9.51
CA THR A 139 -2.44 -10.80 -10.56
C THR A 139 -0.97 -11.14 -10.35
N PHE A 140 -0.13 -10.13 -10.09
CA PHE A 140 1.30 -10.33 -9.82
C PHE A 140 1.54 -11.25 -8.62
N ASN A 141 0.86 -11.00 -7.50
CA ASN A 141 1.01 -11.81 -6.29
C ASN A 141 0.50 -13.24 -6.47
N ASN A 142 -0.50 -13.46 -7.31
CA ASN A 142 -0.99 -14.81 -7.63
C ASN A 142 -0.02 -15.59 -8.53
N CYS A 143 0.60 -14.92 -9.50
CA CYS A 143 1.55 -15.55 -10.43
C CYS A 143 2.90 -15.83 -9.76
N PHE A 144 3.39 -14.89 -8.96
CA PHE A 144 4.74 -14.90 -8.42
C PHE A 144 4.75 -14.94 -6.90
N ASN A 145 4.08 -15.90 -6.28
CA ASN A 145 4.09 -16.07 -4.83
C ASN A 145 5.25 -16.95 -4.33
N GLY A 146 5.76 -16.66 -3.15
CA GLY A 146 6.75 -17.48 -2.44
C GLY A 146 7.99 -17.77 -3.28
N LEU A 147 8.30 -19.05 -3.48
CA LEU A 147 9.47 -19.49 -4.23
C LEU A 147 9.48 -19.05 -5.69
N ASN A 148 8.30 -18.92 -6.32
CA ASN A 148 8.21 -18.47 -7.71
C ASN A 148 8.77 -17.07 -7.91
N TYR A 149 8.58 -16.18 -6.92
CA TYR A 149 9.17 -14.85 -6.95
C TYR A 149 10.70 -14.89 -6.93
N TYR A 150 11.31 -15.72 -6.08
CA TYR A 150 12.75 -15.85 -6.01
C TYR A 150 13.34 -16.47 -7.28
N HIS A 151 12.66 -17.46 -7.88
CA HIS A 151 13.06 -18.03 -9.17
C HIS A 151 13.01 -16.99 -10.28
N LEU A 152 11.93 -16.19 -10.32
CA LEU A 152 11.81 -15.08 -11.27
C LEU A 152 12.97 -14.07 -11.09
N MET A 153 13.30 -13.67 -9.86
CA MET A 153 14.38 -12.71 -9.60
C MET A 153 15.75 -13.29 -9.99
N ASP A 154 15.97 -14.59 -9.77
CA ASP A 154 17.19 -15.27 -10.24
C ASP A 154 17.25 -15.31 -11.76
N ASP A 155 16.17 -15.65 -12.44
CA ASP A 155 16.10 -15.67 -13.91
C ASP A 155 16.32 -14.28 -14.52
N LEU A 156 15.71 -13.24 -13.95
CA LEU A 156 15.93 -11.84 -14.36
C LEU A 156 17.39 -11.40 -14.15
N SER A 157 18.02 -11.79 -13.03
CA SER A 157 19.41 -11.44 -12.72
C SER A 157 20.42 -12.14 -13.64
N ASN A 158 20.03 -13.25 -14.25
CA ASN A 158 20.83 -14.03 -15.20
C ASN A 158 20.43 -13.79 -16.66
N ASP A 159 19.62 -12.77 -16.96
CA ASP A 159 19.13 -12.42 -18.31
C ASP A 159 18.45 -13.61 -19.04
N LYS A 160 17.81 -14.51 -18.31
CA LYS A 160 17.11 -15.64 -18.89
C LYS A 160 15.77 -15.19 -19.48
N GLU A 161 15.52 -15.55 -20.74
CA GLU A 161 14.20 -15.38 -21.36
C GLU A 161 13.37 -16.67 -21.21
N ASN A 162 12.27 -16.56 -20.48
CA ASN A 162 11.25 -17.60 -20.36
C ASN A 162 9.87 -16.96 -20.22
N ASP A 163 8.84 -17.78 -20.05
CA ASP A 163 7.46 -17.27 -20.00
C ASP A 163 7.22 -16.41 -18.75
N ASP A 164 7.86 -16.70 -17.62
CA ASP A 164 7.74 -15.94 -16.38
C ASP A 164 8.38 -14.55 -16.51
N THR A 165 9.59 -14.46 -17.09
CA THR A 165 10.25 -13.17 -17.33
C THR A 165 9.52 -12.33 -18.36
N LYS A 166 8.90 -12.92 -19.37
CA LYS A 166 8.04 -12.22 -20.34
C LYS A 166 6.78 -11.68 -19.66
N LEU A 167 6.09 -12.52 -18.88
CA LEU A 167 4.90 -12.12 -18.13
C LEU A 167 5.23 -10.99 -17.14
N PHE A 168 6.35 -11.09 -16.43
CA PHE A 168 6.83 -10.05 -15.53
C PHE A 168 7.01 -8.71 -16.26
N ASN A 169 7.70 -8.73 -17.41
CA ASN A 169 7.93 -7.51 -18.20
C ASN A 169 6.61 -6.89 -18.70
N GLU A 170 5.62 -7.71 -19.05
CA GLU A 170 4.28 -7.22 -19.42
C GLU A 170 3.57 -6.58 -18.23
N ILE A 171 3.67 -7.17 -17.03
CA ILE A 171 3.09 -6.62 -15.80
C ILE A 171 3.74 -5.28 -15.46
N VAL A 172 5.07 -5.18 -15.50
CA VAL A 172 5.80 -3.92 -15.25
C VAL A 172 5.37 -2.85 -16.25
N LYS A 173 5.30 -3.17 -17.54
CA LYS A 173 4.83 -2.23 -18.57
C LYS A 173 3.39 -1.76 -18.32
N LYS A 174 2.49 -2.66 -17.93
CA LYS A 174 1.10 -2.29 -17.56
C LYS A 174 1.08 -1.37 -16.35
N LYS A 175 1.88 -1.67 -15.31
CA LYS A 175 2.04 -0.81 -14.12
C LYS A 175 2.46 0.60 -14.52
N ASP A 176 3.48 0.74 -15.37
CA ASP A 176 3.99 2.04 -15.80
C ASP A 176 2.94 2.85 -16.56
N ASN A 177 2.14 2.19 -17.42
CA ASN A 177 1.02 2.82 -18.11
C ASN A 177 -0.07 3.31 -17.14
N ILE A 178 -0.43 2.50 -16.14
CA ILE A 178 -1.42 2.87 -15.11
C ILE A 178 -0.90 4.08 -14.31
N LEU A 179 0.35 4.06 -13.88
CA LEU A 179 0.96 5.19 -13.15
C LEU A 179 0.99 6.46 -14.00
N SER A 180 1.27 6.35 -15.30
CA SER A 180 1.17 7.49 -16.23
C SER A 180 -0.24 8.05 -16.28
N SER A 181 -1.26 7.19 -16.38
CA SER A 181 -2.68 7.61 -16.37
C SER A 181 -3.08 8.29 -15.07
N MET A 182 -2.58 7.79 -13.93
CA MET A 182 -2.79 8.43 -12.62
C MET A 182 -2.20 9.84 -12.55
N ARG A 183 -0.96 10.02 -13.06
CA ARG A 183 -0.30 11.34 -13.14
C ARG A 183 -1.10 12.33 -13.98
N ASP A 184 -1.56 11.89 -15.12
CA ASP A 184 -2.35 12.74 -16.03
C ASP A 184 -3.70 13.10 -15.42
N TYR A 185 -4.36 12.17 -14.76
CA TYR A 185 -5.59 12.42 -14.01
C TYR A 185 -5.37 13.46 -12.89
N SER A 186 -4.32 13.29 -12.08
CA SER A 186 -3.98 14.20 -10.99
C SER A 186 -3.66 15.61 -11.49
N LYS A 187 -2.92 15.74 -12.60
CA LYS A 187 -2.61 17.04 -13.22
C LYS A 187 -3.87 17.74 -13.70
N ASN A 188 -4.77 17.03 -14.38
CA ASN A 188 -6.02 17.58 -14.89
C ASN A 188 -6.91 18.08 -13.75
N LYS A 189 -7.03 17.33 -12.65
CA LYS A 189 -7.73 17.74 -11.44
C LYS A 189 -7.13 18.99 -10.79
N GLY A 190 -5.81 19.12 -10.78
CA GLY A 190 -5.09 20.30 -10.29
C GLY A 190 -5.42 21.54 -11.12
N ILE A 191 -5.49 21.43 -12.44
CA ILE A 191 -5.88 22.52 -13.35
C ILE A 191 -7.33 22.93 -13.12
N GLU A 192 -8.26 21.97 -12.99
CA GLU A 192 -9.68 22.26 -12.71
C GLU A 192 -9.86 23.03 -11.40
N LYS A 193 -9.16 22.61 -10.32
CA LYS A 193 -9.22 23.33 -9.03
C LYS A 193 -8.69 24.75 -9.12
N GLN A 194 -7.61 24.99 -9.85
CA GLN A 194 -7.07 26.34 -10.07
C GLN A 194 -8.03 27.22 -10.87
N THR A 195 -8.63 26.69 -11.95
CA THR A 195 -9.59 27.41 -12.77
C THR A 195 -10.83 27.82 -11.97
N LEU A 196 -11.37 26.91 -11.14
CA LEU A 196 -12.51 27.21 -10.27
C LEU A 196 -12.19 28.24 -9.18
N SER A 197 -10.97 28.28 -8.67
CA SER A 197 -10.55 29.30 -7.70
C SER A 197 -10.40 30.69 -8.33
N THR A 198 -9.99 30.73 -9.59
CA THR A 198 -9.83 31.99 -10.35
C THR A 198 -11.18 32.61 -10.75
N ILE A 199 -12.21 31.77 -10.96
CA ILE A 199 -13.56 32.24 -11.31
C ILE A 199 -14.35 32.79 -10.08
N LYS A 200 -13.95 32.44 -8.86
CA LYS A 200 -14.59 32.83 -7.60
C LYS A 200 -14.03 34.14 -7.01
N CYS A 201 -13.03 34.76 -7.62
CA CYS A 201 -12.50 36.08 -7.31
C CYS A 201 -13.08 37.12 -8.27
#